data_50487e749e7f1b7bd74ace4c52c80074
#
_entry.id   50487e749e7f1b7bd74ace4c52c80074
#
_cell.length_a   1.000
_cell.length_b   1.000
_cell.length_c   1.000
_cell.angle_alpha   90.00
_cell.angle_beta   90.00
_cell.angle_gamma   90.00
#
_symmetry.space_group_name_H-M   'P 1'
#
loop_
_entity.id
_entity.type
_entity.pdbx_description
1 polymer ?
#
loop_
_entity_poly.entity_id
_entity_poly.type
_entity_poly.pdbx_seq_one_letter_code
_entity_poly.pdbx_strand_id
1 'polypeptide(L)'
;MKNKSLIPNIAVLLVVALVCVLTGQIYLQQQKDDVLYTENPNITGVIRLSDYNPNLKDTPGDVDIYVFDSGIPGGKALIYGGTHTNEVGSMLNAVTYLENVKCEEGTLYVMVRA
;
A
#
# COMPACT_ATOMS: atom_id res chain seq x y z
N MET A 1 -37.18 6.44 -43.32
CA MET A 1 -36.79 7.14 -42.05
C MET A 1 -35.28 7.02 -41.90
N LYS A 2 -34.54 8.09 -42.03
CA LYS A 2 -33.07 8.07 -41.95
C LYS A 2 -32.61 7.90 -40.51
N ASN A 3 -31.73 6.92 -40.23
CA ASN A 3 -31.07 6.63 -38.96
C ASN A 3 -30.17 7.79 -38.43
N LYS A 4 -30.70 9.01 -38.35
CA LYS A 4 -29.94 10.18 -37.87
C LYS A 4 -29.55 10.14 -36.41
N SER A 5 -30.17 9.25 -35.61
CA SER A 5 -29.86 9.08 -34.17
C SER A 5 -28.82 7.99 -33.87
N LEU A 6 -28.50 7.14 -34.85
CA LEU A 6 -27.59 6.00 -34.61
C LEU A 6 -26.11 6.45 -34.45
N ILE A 7 -25.67 7.35 -35.30
CA ILE A 7 -24.28 7.86 -35.31
C ILE A 7 -23.93 8.58 -34.02
N PRO A 8 -24.72 9.54 -33.50
CA PRO A 8 -24.40 10.18 -32.22
C PRO A 8 -24.45 9.21 -31.05
N ASN A 9 -25.37 8.23 -31.05
CA ASN A 9 -25.42 7.24 -29.99
C ASN A 9 -24.21 6.32 -29.98
N ILE A 10 -23.73 5.89 -31.16
CA ILE A 10 -22.49 5.11 -31.28
C ILE A 10 -21.28 5.96 -30.81
N ALA A 11 -21.22 7.23 -31.21
CA ALA A 11 -20.13 8.11 -30.77
C ALA A 11 -20.09 8.26 -29.24
N VAL A 12 -21.24 8.46 -28.61
CA VAL A 12 -21.33 8.52 -27.13
C VAL A 12 -20.86 7.23 -26.49
N LEU A 13 -21.30 6.08 -27.00
CA LEU A 13 -20.87 4.77 -26.47
C LEU A 13 -19.36 4.57 -26.59
N LEU A 14 -18.76 4.97 -27.71
CA LEU A 14 -17.30 4.88 -27.90
C LEU A 14 -16.55 5.79 -26.93
N VAL A 15 -17.03 7.02 -26.70
CA VAL A 15 -16.42 7.93 -25.72
C VAL A 15 -16.52 7.37 -24.32
N VAL A 16 -17.68 6.85 -23.92
CA VAL A 16 -17.86 6.23 -22.60
C VAL A 16 -16.93 5.02 -22.45
N ALA A 17 -16.87 4.14 -23.44
CA ALA A 17 -15.97 3.00 -23.41
C ALA A 17 -14.50 3.42 -23.28
N LEU A 18 -14.08 4.44 -24.03
CA LEU A 18 -12.72 4.99 -23.94
C LEU A 18 -12.41 5.52 -22.52
N VAL A 19 -13.33 6.32 -21.97
CA VAL A 19 -13.17 6.86 -20.60
C VAL A 19 -13.08 5.72 -19.58
N CYS A 20 -13.93 4.70 -19.68
CA CYS A 20 -13.88 3.54 -18.77
C CYS A 20 -12.54 2.79 -18.86
N VAL A 21 -12.00 2.60 -20.07
CA VAL A 21 -10.71 1.94 -20.26
C VAL A 21 -9.58 2.78 -19.67
N LEU A 22 -9.55 4.09 -19.94
CA LEU A 22 -8.51 4.98 -19.42
C LEU A 22 -8.54 5.08 -17.90
N THR A 23 -9.72 5.25 -17.31
CA THR A 23 -9.86 5.32 -15.85
C THR A 23 -9.52 3.98 -15.19
N GLY A 24 -9.89 2.86 -15.81
CA GLY A 24 -9.50 1.53 -15.35
C GLY A 24 -7.99 1.32 -15.37
N GLN A 25 -7.30 1.76 -16.42
CA GLN A 25 -5.84 1.68 -16.51
C GLN A 25 -5.16 2.55 -15.45
N ILE A 26 -5.62 3.79 -15.24
CA ILE A 26 -5.10 4.67 -14.20
C ILE A 26 -5.28 4.03 -12.82
N TYR A 27 -6.46 3.49 -12.54
CA TYR A 27 -6.73 2.80 -11.28
C TYR A 27 -5.79 1.61 -11.06
N LEU A 28 -5.59 0.77 -12.08
CA LEU A 28 -4.67 -0.37 -11.98
C LEU A 28 -3.21 0.06 -11.80
N GLN A 29 -2.81 1.20 -12.37
CA GLN A 29 -1.47 1.75 -12.16
C GLN A 29 -1.28 2.24 -10.72
N GLN A 30 -2.30 2.85 -10.12
CA GLN A 30 -2.26 3.30 -8.73
C GLN A 30 -2.20 2.14 -7.71
N GLN A 31 -2.57 0.93 -8.13
CA GLN A 31 -2.49 -0.27 -7.28
C GLN A 31 -1.12 -0.96 -7.36
N LYS A 32 -0.18 -0.46 -8.17
CA LYS A 32 1.18 -1.01 -8.22
C LYS A 32 1.95 -0.57 -6.98
N ASP A 33 2.72 -1.52 -6.45
CA ASP A 33 3.60 -1.28 -5.32
C ASP A 33 4.85 -0.53 -5.78
N ASP A 34 4.79 0.79 -5.77
CA ASP A 34 5.98 1.61 -5.88
C ASP A 34 6.53 1.87 -4.47
N VAL A 35 7.80 1.60 -4.27
CA VAL A 35 8.49 1.97 -3.02
C VAL A 35 8.57 3.48 -2.97
N LEU A 36 7.81 4.08 -2.05
CA LEU A 36 7.66 5.54 -1.92
C LEU A 36 8.41 6.12 -0.73
N TYR A 37 9.28 5.33 -0.08
CA TYR A 37 9.96 5.78 1.14
C TYR A 37 11.47 5.54 1.07
N THR A 38 12.19 6.37 1.80
CA THR A 38 13.65 6.30 1.93
C THR A 38 14.04 5.26 2.97
N GLU A 39 15.15 4.56 2.77
CA GLU A 39 15.66 3.61 3.76
C GLU A 39 16.04 4.35 5.06
N ASN A 40 15.56 3.83 6.19
CA ASN A 40 15.98 4.29 7.51
C ASN A 40 17.11 3.40 8.03
N PRO A 41 18.29 3.95 8.35
CA PRO A 41 19.43 3.17 8.82
C PRO A 41 19.20 2.50 10.20
N ASN A 42 18.13 2.86 10.91
CA ASN A 42 17.79 2.25 12.21
C ASN A 42 16.92 0.97 12.04
N ILE A 43 16.57 0.59 10.81
CA ILE A 43 15.89 -0.70 10.56
C ILE A 43 16.87 -1.82 10.87
N THR A 44 16.51 -2.67 11.84
CA THR A 44 17.33 -3.81 12.28
C THR A 44 16.95 -5.11 11.59
N GLY A 45 15.78 -5.16 10.98
CA GLY A 45 15.32 -6.33 10.24
C GLY A 45 14.01 -6.08 9.51
N VAL A 46 13.68 -6.98 8.60
CA VAL A 46 12.39 -7.05 7.92
C VAL A 46 11.89 -8.48 8.03
N ILE A 47 10.66 -8.65 8.46
CA ILE A 47 9.97 -9.94 8.56
C ILE A 47 8.69 -9.87 7.73
N ARG A 48 8.21 -11.01 7.26
CA ARG A 48 6.97 -11.08 6.49
C ARG A 48 5.81 -11.56 7.34
N LEU A 49 4.62 -11.12 7.03
CA LEU A 49 3.43 -11.59 7.72
C LEU A 49 3.21 -13.10 7.52
N SER A 50 3.66 -13.64 6.38
CA SER A 50 3.69 -15.09 6.11
C SER A 50 4.60 -15.89 7.04
N ASP A 51 5.57 -15.28 7.70
CA ASP A 51 6.42 -15.95 8.71
C ASP A 51 5.58 -16.37 9.93
N TYR A 52 4.48 -15.67 10.20
CA TYR A 52 3.52 -15.98 11.26
C TYR A 52 2.32 -16.79 10.77
N ASN A 53 1.89 -16.55 9.54
CA ASN A 53 0.78 -17.26 8.91
C ASN A 53 1.14 -17.69 7.49
N PRO A 54 1.62 -18.94 7.30
CA PRO A 54 2.04 -19.44 6.00
C PRO A 54 0.97 -19.40 4.90
N ASN A 55 -0.33 -19.30 5.27
CA ASN A 55 -1.42 -19.18 4.30
C ASN A 55 -1.44 -17.83 3.57
N LEU A 56 -0.72 -16.84 4.07
CA LEU A 56 -0.61 -15.52 3.42
C LEU A 56 0.49 -15.47 2.36
N LYS A 57 1.39 -16.45 2.34
CA LYS A 57 2.51 -16.49 1.41
C LYS A 57 2.03 -16.39 -0.04
N ASP A 58 2.71 -15.54 -0.81
CA ASP A 58 2.41 -15.27 -2.22
C ASP A 58 1.01 -14.68 -2.48
N THR A 59 0.39 -14.09 -1.46
CA THR A 59 -0.86 -13.34 -1.56
C THR A 59 -0.62 -11.83 -1.40
N PRO A 60 -1.55 -10.96 -1.83
CA PRO A 60 -1.47 -9.52 -1.56
C PRO A 60 -1.45 -9.15 -0.07
N GLY A 61 -1.84 -10.07 0.82
CA GLY A 61 -1.80 -9.88 2.27
C GLY A 61 -0.45 -10.26 2.90
N ASP A 62 0.51 -10.75 2.12
CA ASP A 62 1.87 -11.04 2.60
C ASP A 62 2.71 -9.76 2.56
N VAL A 63 2.62 -8.97 3.60
CA VAL A 63 3.26 -7.65 3.69
C VAL A 63 4.52 -7.67 4.55
N ASP A 64 5.43 -6.73 4.26
CA ASP A 64 6.65 -6.54 5.03
C ASP A 64 6.37 -5.78 6.33
N ILE A 65 7.00 -6.24 7.41
CA ILE A 65 7.00 -5.63 8.72
C ILE A 65 8.43 -5.24 9.06
N TYR A 66 8.69 -3.95 9.16
CA TYR A 66 9.99 -3.40 9.48
C TYR A 66 10.23 -3.40 10.97
N VAL A 67 11.38 -3.88 11.40
CA VAL A 67 11.74 -4.05 12.81
C VAL A 67 12.79 -3.03 13.20
N PHE A 68 12.55 -2.35 14.31
CA PHE A 68 13.46 -1.44 14.97
C PHE A 68 13.73 -1.97 16.38
N ASP A 69 14.79 -2.74 16.54
CA ASP A 69 15.19 -3.28 17.82
C ASP A 69 16.31 -2.41 18.41
N SER A 70 16.10 -1.88 19.61
CA SER A 70 17.09 -1.05 20.29
C SER A 70 18.27 -1.83 20.86
N GLY A 71 18.13 -3.15 20.99
CA GLY A 71 19.06 -4.01 21.73
C GLY A 71 18.96 -3.86 23.26
N ILE A 72 18.12 -2.98 23.75
CA ILE A 72 17.84 -2.77 25.19
C ILE A 72 16.50 -3.44 25.54
N PRO A 73 16.43 -4.29 26.56
CA PRO A 73 15.18 -4.91 26.96
C PRO A 73 14.09 -3.87 27.28
N GLY A 74 12.92 -4.03 26.71
CA GLY A 74 11.80 -3.09 26.90
C GLY A 74 10.51 -3.63 26.31
N GLY A 75 9.53 -2.74 26.14
CA GLY A 75 8.23 -3.05 25.56
C GLY A 75 8.30 -3.38 24.07
N LYS A 76 7.18 -3.90 23.53
CA LYS A 76 6.98 -4.08 22.10
C LYS A 76 5.79 -3.27 21.63
N ALA A 77 5.93 -2.58 20.51
CA ALA A 77 4.86 -1.80 19.91
C ALA A 77 4.74 -2.12 18.42
N LEU A 78 3.53 -2.05 17.87
CA LEU A 78 3.25 -2.18 16.46
C LEU A 78 2.54 -0.93 15.98
N ILE A 79 3.08 -0.29 14.97
CA ILE A 79 2.43 0.76 14.18
C ILE A 79 2.04 0.14 12.84
N TYR A 80 0.79 0.28 12.46
CA TYR A 80 0.34 -0.16 11.15
C TYR A 80 -0.53 0.89 10.48
N GLY A 81 -0.43 0.96 9.17
CA GLY A 81 -1.23 1.85 8.32
C GLY A 81 -1.78 1.12 7.11
N GLY A 82 -2.58 1.81 6.30
CA GLY A 82 -3.04 1.26 5.02
C GLY A 82 -4.16 0.23 5.11
N THR A 83 -4.81 0.05 6.26
CA THR A 83 -5.94 -0.89 6.43
C THR A 83 -7.08 -0.61 5.45
N HIS A 84 -7.28 0.65 5.08
CA HIS A 84 -8.20 1.06 4.03
C HIS A 84 -7.40 1.62 2.86
N THR A 85 -7.41 0.94 1.73
CA THR A 85 -6.58 1.24 0.55
C THR A 85 -6.78 2.66 -0.02
N ASN A 86 -7.94 3.26 0.20
CA ASN A 86 -8.27 4.61 -0.27
C ASN A 86 -7.97 5.71 0.77
N GLU A 87 -7.53 5.34 1.97
CA GLU A 87 -7.22 6.29 3.05
C GLU A 87 -5.70 6.47 3.15
N VAL A 88 -5.17 7.33 2.30
CA VAL A 88 -3.73 7.60 2.18
C VAL A 88 -3.12 8.11 3.49
N GLY A 89 -3.91 8.80 4.34
CA GLY A 89 -3.40 9.41 5.58
C GLY A 89 -2.81 8.42 6.58
N SER A 90 -3.43 7.25 6.77
CA SER A 90 -2.91 6.23 7.68
C SER A 90 -1.63 5.58 7.16
N MET A 91 -1.56 5.34 5.85
CA MET A 91 -0.36 4.82 5.20
C MET A 91 0.79 5.82 5.27
N LEU A 92 0.56 7.10 4.94
CA LEU A 92 1.59 8.15 5.02
C LEU A 92 2.11 8.33 6.44
N ASN A 93 1.25 8.20 7.45
CA ASN A 93 1.67 8.24 8.84
C ASN A 93 2.64 7.09 9.17
N ALA A 94 2.30 5.85 8.77
CA ALA A 94 3.19 4.70 8.96
C ALA A 94 4.52 4.85 8.20
N VAL A 95 4.50 5.39 6.97
CA VAL A 95 5.70 5.73 6.20
C VAL A 95 6.55 6.76 6.94
N THR A 96 5.94 7.80 7.51
CA THR A 96 6.66 8.82 8.28
C THR A 96 7.41 8.20 9.47
N TYR A 97 6.78 7.25 10.17
CA TYR A 97 7.47 6.51 11.23
C TYR A 97 8.60 5.65 10.65
N LEU A 98 8.34 4.90 9.59
CA LEU A 98 9.34 4.05 8.95
C LEU A 98 10.59 4.83 8.56
N GLU A 99 10.45 6.02 8.01
CA GLU A 99 11.56 6.85 7.54
C GLU A 99 12.35 7.54 8.67
N ASN A 100 11.70 7.85 9.79
CA ASN A 100 12.28 8.80 10.76
C ASN A 100 12.46 8.23 12.16
N VAL A 101 11.85 7.09 12.49
CA VAL A 101 11.88 6.58 13.86
C VAL A 101 13.22 5.95 14.21
N LYS A 102 13.60 6.09 15.46
CA LYS A 102 14.62 5.31 16.15
C LYS A 102 14.02 4.75 17.42
N CYS A 103 14.19 3.45 17.65
CA CYS A 103 13.75 2.82 18.88
C CYS A 103 14.85 2.96 19.94
N GLU A 104 14.53 3.60 21.06
CA GLU A 104 15.51 3.85 22.15
C GLU A 104 15.53 2.69 23.15
N GLU A 105 14.40 1.99 23.36
CA GLU A 105 14.25 0.88 24.28
C GLU A 105 13.17 -0.08 23.75
N GLY A 106 13.40 -1.39 23.85
CA GLY A 106 12.49 -2.41 23.37
C GLY A 106 12.51 -2.57 21.85
N THR A 107 11.38 -2.94 21.26
CA THR A 107 11.24 -3.21 19.82
C THR A 107 10.00 -2.55 19.25
N LEU A 108 10.17 -1.80 18.19
CA LEU A 108 9.07 -1.24 17.40
C LEU A 108 8.96 -1.99 16.08
N TYR A 109 7.73 -2.36 15.73
CA TYR A 109 7.36 -2.93 14.44
C TYR A 109 6.57 -1.89 13.64
N VAL A 110 6.89 -1.73 12.38
CA VAL A 110 6.16 -0.82 11.49
C VAL A 110 5.70 -1.57 10.26
N MET A 111 4.40 -1.56 10.01
CA MET A 111 3.76 -2.15 8.84
C MET A 111 3.03 -1.04 8.07
N VAL A 112 3.49 -0.75 6.86
CA VAL A 112 2.99 0.40 6.09
C VAL A 112 1.66 0.09 5.41
N ARG A 113 1.44 -1.18 5.07
CA ARG A 113 0.20 -1.69 4.47
C ARG A 113 -0.31 -2.85 5.31
N ALA A 114 -1.55 -2.75 5.78
CA ALA A 114 -2.22 -3.77 6.57
C ALA A 114 -3.49 -4.26 5.85
#